data_88a9da9b239feadeaf188187f1f40194
#
_entry.id   88a9da9b239feadeaf188187f1f40194
#
_cell.length_a   1.000
_cell.length_b   1.000
_cell.length_c   1.000
_cell.angle_alpha   90.00
_cell.angle_beta   90.00
_cell.angle_gamma   90.00
#
_symmetry.space_group_name_H-M   'P 1'
#
loop_
_entity.id
_entity.type
_entity.pdbx_description
1 polymer ?
#
loop_
_entity_poly.entity_id
_entity_poly.type
_entity_poly.pdbx_seq_one_letter_code
_entity_poly.pdbx_strand_id
1 'polypeptide(L)'
;IARLARKNPEQRGRACSACLHALVERSHNPLLSDLFASLEIYTRIPFFRGRERFVELVAEQNGFGSLGWVMEALLTRDTGEIAARFGALFRCITAAAEKYLDEMAREFGDTPEDPAKAYCWTAERGRDHYYMQITRDLIDKIGMGEYAAGTFLPTEAKLAEEYGVCIATVRKALAMLNELGFGQTVAATGTKVTVQDQRAVMRVIKNKTFKQDTLRYLSGLQLMALAIQPAALLAYDAMDGAARRRLGRELRASAGIPLELLLQCVMEFQPLEPLRTILKETNKLLHWGYYFAFYSEGPASAELLTQKSLDAFDCLQKND
;
A
#
# COMPACT_ATOMS: atom_id res chain seq x y z
N ILE A 1 -24.39 -17.53 13.18
CA ILE A 1 -25.39 -17.04 12.19
C ILE A 1 -26.76 -16.95 12.88
N ALA A 2 -27.34 -18.04 13.39
CA ALA A 2 -28.67 -18.04 14.06
C ALA A 2 -28.77 -17.07 15.26
N ARG A 3 -27.68 -16.82 16.00
CA ARG A 3 -27.62 -15.82 17.06
C ARG A 3 -27.62 -14.38 16.59
N LEU A 4 -27.13 -14.12 15.36
CA LEU A 4 -27.09 -12.78 14.74
C LEU A 4 -28.50 -12.31 14.33
N ALA A 5 -29.35 -13.21 13.85
CA ALA A 5 -30.71 -12.90 13.45
C ALA A 5 -31.62 -12.38 14.58
N ARG A 6 -31.27 -12.72 15.84
CA ARG A 6 -32.04 -12.32 17.05
C ARG A 6 -31.57 -11.01 17.70
N LYS A 7 -30.49 -10.38 17.16
CA LYS A 7 -29.90 -9.15 17.71
C LYS A 7 -30.58 -7.92 17.08
N ASN A 8 -30.59 -6.81 17.83
CA ASN A 8 -31.00 -5.53 17.28
C ASN A 8 -30.02 -5.06 16.17
N PRO A 9 -30.38 -4.09 15.32
CA PRO A 9 -29.55 -3.64 14.19
C PRO A 9 -28.13 -3.22 14.60
N GLU A 10 -27.98 -2.55 15.74
CA GLU A 10 -26.68 -2.12 16.27
C GLU A 10 -25.78 -3.30 16.64
N GLN A 11 -26.34 -4.27 17.34
CA GLN A 11 -25.60 -5.49 17.72
C GLN A 11 -25.22 -6.33 16.49
N ARG A 12 -26.04 -6.31 15.43
CA ARG A 12 -25.73 -6.94 14.15
C ARG A 12 -24.57 -6.24 13.46
N GLY A 13 -24.56 -4.92 13.43
CA GLY A 13 -23.46 -4.12 12.85
C GLY A 13 -22.13 -4.40 13.57
N ARG A 14 -22.11 -4.36 14.91
CA ARG A 14 -20.90 -4.68 15.69
C ARG A 14 -20.41 -6.10 15.44
N ALA A 15 -21.31 -7.05 15.31
CA ALA A 15 -20.94 -8.44 15.05
C ALA A 15 -20.40 -8.61 13.60
N CYS A 16 -20.91 -7.84 12.64
CA CYS A 16 -20.37 -7.80 11.28
C CYS A 16 -18.94 -7.26 11.27
N SER A 17 -18.72 -6.11 11.88
CA SER A 17 -17.37 -5.52 12.01
C SER A 17 -16.41 -6.51 12.67
N ALA A 18 -16.79 -7.14 13.79
CA ALA A 18 -15.95 -8.14 14.45
C ALA A 18 -15.63 -9.35 13.55
N CYS A 19 -16.58 -9.81 12.73
CA CYS A 19 -16.33 -10.89 11.77
C CYS A 19 -15.35 -10.45 10.67
N LEU A 20 -15.51 -9.25 10.13
CA LEU A 20 -14.61 -8.70 9.11
C LEU A 20 -13.20 -8.52 9.65
N HIS A 21 -13.04 -7.98 10.87
CA HIS A 21 -11.73 -7.89 11.54
C HIS A 21 -11.10 -9.29 11.70
N ALA A 22 -11.84 -10.27 12.16
CA ALA A 22 -11.34 -11.64 12.31
C ALA A 22 -10.90 -12.26 10.98
N LEU A 23 -11.58 -11.95 9.86
CA LEU A 23 -11.17 -12.39 8.52
C LEU A 23 -9.88 -11.70 8.08
N VAL A 24 -9.79 -10.38 8.27
CA VAL A 24 -8.60 -9.60 7.91
C VAL A 24 -7.39 -10.05 8.73
N GLU A 25 -7.54 -10.29 10.03
CA GLU A 25 -6.48 -10.85 10.89
C GLU A 25 -5.99 -12.21 10.40
N ARG A 26 -6.89 -13.06 9.88
CA ARG A 26 -6.54 -14.37 9.32
C ARG A 26 -5.75 -14.29 8.00
N SER A 27 -5.72 -13.14 7.35
CA SER A 27 -4.83 -12.92 6.20
C SER A 27 -3.35 -12.95 6.57
N HIS A 28 -3.03 -12.84 7.87
CA HIS A 28 -1.67 -12.69 8.40
C HIS A 28 -0.90 -11.50 7.76
N ASN A 29 -1.64 -10.53 7.23
CA ASN A 29 -1.10 -9.30 6.68
C ASN A 29 -1.34 -8.14 7.66
N PRO A 30 -0.34 -7.75 8.45
CA PRO A 30 -0.50 -6.69 9.45
C PRO A 30 -0.83 -5.33 8.84
N LEU A 31 -0.36 -5.07 7.61
CA LEU A 31 -0.64 -3.84 6.89
C LEU A 31 -2.12 -3.74 6.50
N LEU A 32 -2.69 -4.84 6.02
CA LEU A 32 -4.11 -4.92 5.69
C LEU A 32 -4.98 -4.74 6.93
N SER A 33 -4.59 -5.33 8.07
CA SER A 33 -5.31 -5.16 9.34
C SER A 33 -5.29 -3.72 9.83
N ASP A 34 -4.14 -3.04 9.76
CA ASP A 34 -4.01 -1.63 10.14
C ASP A 34 -4.78 -0.71 9.20
N LEU A 35 -4.71 -0.96 7.89
CA LEU A 35 -5.47 -0.23 6.88
C LEU A 35 -6.98 -0.37 7.10
N PHE A 36 -7.46 -1.60 7.34
CA PHE A 36 -8.88 -1.85 7.57
C PHE A 36 -9.40 -1.09 8.80
N ALA A 37 -8.66 -1.13 9.91
CA ALA A 37 -8.98 -0.36 11.10
C ALA A 37 -8.97 1.15 10.85
N SER A 38 -8.01 1.66 10.08
CA SER A 38 -7.92 3.07 9.70
C SER A 38 -9.13 3.52 8.87
N LEU A 39 -9.52 2.73 7.87
CA LEU A 39 -10.70 3.02 7.05
C LEU A 39 -12.00 2.99 7.85
N GLU A 40 -12.15 2.02 8.76
CA GLU A 40 -13.33 1.95 9.64
C GLU A 40 -13.45 3.17 10.56
N ILE A 41 -12.32 3.70 11.03
CA ILE A 41 -12.28 4.95 11.80
C ILE A 41 -12.61 6.16 10.92
N TYR A 42 -12.10 6.22 9.71
CA TYR A 42 -12.31 7.34 8.80
C TYR A 42 -13.78 7.43 8.33
N THR A 43 -14.38 6.30 7.97
CA THR A 43 -15.73 6.24 7.41
C THR A 43 -16.86 6.39 8.44
N ARG A 44 -16.63 6.37 9.68
CA ARG A 44 -17.44 6.54 10.93
C ARG A 44 -18.93 6.87 10.83
N ILE A 45 -19.60 6.67 9.71
CA ILE A 45 -21.05 6.87 9.56
C ILE A 45 -21.84 6.22 10.72
N PRO A 46 -21.48 5.01 11.21
CA PRO A 46 -22.18 4.39 12.32
C PRO A 46 -22.14 5.14 13.65
N PHE A 47 -21.30 6.18 13.77
CA PHE A 47 -21.13 6.95 15.01
C PHE A 47 -21.79 8.33 14.96
N PHE A 48 -22.42 8.71 13.83
CA PHE A 48 -23.14 9.97 13.72
C PHE A 48 -24.51 9.91 14.41
N ARG A 49 -25.02 11.08 14.84
CA ARG A 49 -26.42 11.21 15.21
C ARG A 49 -27.27 10.89 13.98
N GLY A 50 -28.37 10.15 14.19
CA GLY A 50 -29.22 9.71 13.05
C GLY A 50 -28.70 8.47 12.33
N ARG A 51 -27.78 7.72 12.92
CA ARG A 51 -27.28 6.44 12.37
C ARG A 51 -28.38 5.39 12.12
N GLU A 52 -29.51 5.50 12.83
CA GLU A 52 -30.68 4.65 12.61
C GLU A 52 -31.10 4.76 11.14
N ARG A 53 -31.11 6.00 10.61
CA ARG A 53 -31.44 6.25 9.20
C ARG A 53 -30.48 5.55 8.24
N PHE A 54 -29.18 5.57 8.50
CA PHE A 54 -28.20 4.83 7.71
C PHE A 54 -28.48 3.30 7.75
N VAL A 55 -28.78 2.76 8.93
CA VAL A 55 -29.09 1.33 9.07
C VAL A 55 -30.38 0.95 8.34
N GLU A 56 -31.40 1.84 8.35
CA GLU A 56 -32.62 1.68 7.57
C GLU A 56 -32.32 1.67 6.07
N LEU A 57 -31.50 2.63 5.59
CA LEU A 57 -31.10 2.70 4.20
C LEU A 57 -30.36 1.45 3.74
N VAL A 58 -29.47 0.88 4.57
CA VAL A 58 -28.83 -0.41 4.27
C VAL A 58 -29.86 -1.54 4.20
N ALA A 59 -30.85 -1.54 5.09
CA ALA A 59 -31.92 -2.54 5.08
C ALA A 59 -32.90 -2.40 3.90
N GLU A 60 -33.09 -1.18 3.39
CA GLU A 60 -33.89 -0.89 2.19
C GLU A 60 -33.25 -1.44 0.91
N GLN A 61 -31.93 -1.64 0.91
CA GLN A 61 -31.21 -2.19 -0.23
C GLN A 61 -31.47 -3.70 -0.35
N ASN A 62 -32.20 -4.10 -1.37
CA ASN A 62 -32.51 -5.52 -1.63
C ASN A 62 -31.36 -6.29 -2.32
N GLY A 63 -30.16 -5.75 -2.33
CA GLY A 63 -29.03 -6.28 -3.09
C GLY A 63 -28.29 -7.45 -2.43
N PHE A 64 -28.57 -7.73 -1.15
CA PHE A 64 -28.04 -8.90 -0.45
C PHE A 64 -29.07 -9.48 0.52
N GLY A 65 -29.09 -10.79 0.66
CA GLY A 65 -30.12 -11.48 1.45
C GLY A 65 -30.01 -11.19 2.94
N SER A 66 -28.87 -11.49 3.53
CA SER A 66 -28.57 -11.25 4.95
C SER A 66 -27.06 -11.31 5.20
N LEU A 67 -26.62 -10.78 6.34
CA LEU A 67 -25.23 -10.96 6.76
C LEU A 67 -24.85 -12.46 6.89
N GLY A 68 -25.81 -13.30 7.33
CA GLY A 68 -25.63 -14.76 7.37
C GLY A 68 -25.33 -15.32 5.98
N TRP A 69 -26.10 -14.92 4.97
CA TRP A 69 -25.89 -15.32 3.57
C TRP A 69 -24.50 -14.91 3.06
N VAL A 70 -24.03 -13.71 3.40
CA VAL A 70 -22.66 -13.27 3.03
C VAL A 70 -21.59 -14.13 3.71
N MET A 71 -21.74 -14.40 5.02
CA MET A 71 -20.79 -15.22 5.78
C MET A 71 -20.80 -16.70 5.37
N GLU A 72 -21.94 -17.22 4.91
CA GLU A 72 -22.06 -18.59 4.39
C GLU A 72 -21.23 -18.81 3.12
N ALA A 73 -20.95 -17.74 2.33
CA ALA A 73 -20.07 -17.84 1.20
C ALA A 73 -18.68 -18.40 1.56
N LEU A 74 -18.18 -18.08 2.76
CA LEU A 74 -16.88 -18.59 3.22
C LEU A 74 -16.85 -20.11 3.38
N LEU A 75 -18.02 -20.74 3.60
CA LEU A 75 -18.14 -22.19 3.73
C LEU A 75 -18.09 -22.91 2.36
N THR A 76 -18.42 -22.22 1.29
CA THR A 76 -18.39 -22.79 -0.06
C THR A 76 -16.97 -23.03 -0.56
N ARG A 77 -15.99 -22.26 -0.06
CA ARG A 77 -14.60 -22.20 -0.57
C ARG A 77 -14.50 -21.80 -2.06
N ASP A 78 -15.59 -21.33 -2.63
CA ASP A 78 -15.63 -20.79 -3.99
C ASP A 78 -15.29 -19.30 -3.96
N THR A 79 -14.16 -18.94 -4.55
CA THR A 79 -13.67 -17.55 -4.56
C THR A 79 -14.59 -16.62 -5.36
N GLY A 80 -15.23 -17.13 -6.42
CA GLY A 80 -16.19 -16.36 -7.22
C GLY A 80 -17.46 -16.05 -6.42
N GLU A 81 -18.01 -17.04 -5.73
CA GLU A 81 -19.19 -16.87 -4.86
C GLU A 81 -18.88 -15.93 -3.66
N ILE A 82 -17.70 -16.09 -3.05
CA ILE A 82 -17.25 -15.20 -1.97
C ILE A 82 -17.17 -13.76 -2.49
N ALA A 83 -16.48 -13.53 -3.61
CA ALA A 83 -16.32 -12.19 -4.19
C ALA A 83 -17.70 -11.58 -4.57
N ALA A 84 -18.60 -12.36 -5.14
CA ALA A 84 -19.94 -11.92 -5.53
C ALA A 84 -20.75 -11.46 -4.32
N ARG A 85 -20.81 -12.24 -3.24
CA ARG A 85 -21.62 -11.93 -2.05
C ARG A 85 -21.03 -10.79 -1.23
N PHE A 86 -19.71 -10.76 -1.03
CA PHE A 86 -19.05 -9.63 -0.37
C PHE A 86 -19.16 -8.35 -1.20
N GLY A 87 -18.99 -8.45 -2.52
CA GLY A 87 -19.21 -7.33 -3.44
C GLY A 87 -20.63 -6.78 -3.38
N ALA A 88 -21.65 -7.65 -3.30
CA ALA A 88 -23.03 -7.22 -3.11
C ALA A 88 -23.24 -6.46 -1.79
N LEU A 89 -22.66 -6.97 -0.68
CA LEU A 89 -22.70 -6.28 0.62
C LEU A 89 -22.10 -4.87 0.53
N PHE A 90 -20.89 -4.75 -0.01
CA PHE A 90 -20.22 -3.46 -0.09
C PHE A 90 -20.94 -2.48 -1.03
N ARG A 91 -21.46 -2.94 -2.18
CA ARG A 91 -22.32 -2.09 -3.04
C ARG A 91 -23.55 -1.55 -2.31
N CYS A 92 -24.23 -2.38 -1.53
CA CYS A 92 -25.36 -1.95 -0.72
C CYS A 92 -24.97 -0.91 0.33
N ILE A 93 -23.82 -1.11 1.00
CA ILE A 93 -23.29 -0.16 1.98
C ILE A 93 -22.95 1.17 1.29
N THR A 94 -22.30 1.13 0.13
CA THR A 94 -21.96 2.34 -0.65
C THR A 94 -23.22 3.11 -1.05
N ALA A 95 -24.20 2.45 -1.66
CA ALA A 95 -25.44 3.10 -2.08
C ALA A 95 -26.22 3.70 -0.89
N ALA A 96 -26.25 3.02 0.25
CA ALA A 96 -26.86 3.54 1.46
C ALA A 96 -26.08 4.74 2.02
N ALA A 97 -24.73 4.71 1.95
CA ALA A 97 -23.89 5.82 2.39
C ALA A 97 -24.08 7.07 1.52
N GLU A 98 -24.09 6.91 0.20
CA GLU A 98 -24.37 7.99 -0.75
C GLU A 98 -25.72 8.65 -0.45
N LYS A 99 -26.78 7.85 -0.36
CA LYS A 99 -28.13 8.37 -0.05
C LYS A 99 -28.18 9.06 1.32
N TYR A 100 -27.53 8.50 2.34
CA TYR A 100 -27.45 9.10 3.66
C TYR A 100 -26.73 10.45 3.65
N LEU A 101 -25.59 10.53 2.96
CA LEU A 101 -24.82 11.77 2.83
C LEU A 101 -25.60 12.84 2.05
N ASP A 102 -26.33 12.44 0.99
CA ASP A 102 -27.23 13.34 0.26
C ASP A 102 -28.36 13.89 1.14
N GLU A 103 -28.96 13.05 2.00
CA GLU A 103 -29.95 13.48 2.97
C GLU A 103 -29.36 14.49 3.96
N MET A 104 -28.15 14.23 4.47
CA MET A 104 -27.43 15.14 5.36
C MET A 104 -27.06 16.46 4.69
N ALA A 105 -26.58 16.44 3.45
CA ALA A 105 -26.26 17.64 2.69
C ALA A 105 -27.49 18.53 2.48
N ARG A 106 -28.65 17.95 2.24
CA ARG A 106 -29.94 18.71 2.14
C ARG A 106 -30.36 19.32 3.46
N GLU A 107 -30.12 18.64 4.59
CA GLU A 107 -30.52 19.11 5.92
C GLU A 107 -29.57 20.19 6.45
N PHE A 108 -28.25 20.02 6.27
CA PHE A 108 -27.21 20.88 6.88
C PHE A 108 -26.57 21.86 5.90
N GLY A 109 -26.88 21.75 4.59
CA GLY A 109 -26.23 22.51 3.53
C GLY A 109 -24.77 22.08 3.25
N ASP A 110 -24.15 22.75 2.29
CA ASP A 110 -22.76 22.47 1.91
C ASP A 110 -21.83 22.87 3.05
N THR A 111 -21.12 21.88 3.59
CA THR A 111 -20.08 22.11 4.58
C THR A 111 -18.76 22.28 3.84
N PRO A 112 -17.99 23.37 4.07
CA PRO A 112 -16.71 23.55 3.42
C PRO A 112 -15.75 22.41 3.80
N GLU A 113 -14.96 21.97 2.82
CA GLU A 113 -13.92 21.00 3.06
C GLU A 113 -12.93 21.49 4.13
N ASP A 114 -12.67 20.66 5.12
CA ASP A 114 -11.65 20.90 6.13
C ASP A 114 -10.42 20.03 5.79
N PRO A 115 -9.33 20.61 5.26
CA PRO A 115 -8.12 19.85 4.90
C PRO A 115 -7.52 19.06 6.07
N ALA A 116 -7.77 19.50 7.32
CA ALA A 116 -7.31 18.78 8.50
C ALA A 116 -8.03 17.44 8.72
N LYS A 117 -9.17 17.24 8.04
CA LYS A 117 -9.95 15.99 8.07
C LYS A 117 -9.76 15.12 6.84
N ALA A 118 -8.88 15.51 5.93
CA ALA A 118 -8.49 14.64 4.81
C ALA A 118 -7.99 13.29 5.31
N TYR A 119 -8.22 12.24 4.52
CA TYR A 119 -7.76 10.91 4.88
C TYR A 119 -6.23 10.88 5.01
N CYS A 120 -5.78 10.47 6.17
CA CYS A 120 -4.35 10.31 6.47
C CYS A 120 -4.10 8.88 6.98
N TRP A 121 -3.25 8.18 6.30
CA TRP A 121 -2.77 6.86 6.68
C TRP A 121 -1.30 6.72 6.33
N THR A 122 -0.54 6.06 7.19
CA THR A 122 0.87 5.77 6.94
C THR A 122 1.12 4.28 7.11
N ALA A 123 1.76 3.68 6.12
CA ALA A 123 2.12 2.26 6.13
C ALA A 123 3.18 1.92 7.19
N GLU A 124 3.89 2.91 7.67
CA GLU A 124 5.02 2.82 8.61
C GLU A 124 4.68 3.35 10.00
N ARG A 125 3.52 2.99 10.57
CA ARG A 125 3.14 3.48 11.91
C ARG A 125 4.18 3.15 12.98
N GLY A 126 4.79 4.20 13.50
CA GLY A 126 5.27 4.26 14.88
C GLY A 126 6.72 3.88 15.14
N ARG A 127 7.58 3.55 14.17
CA ARG A 127 9.02 3.25 14.43
C ARG A 127 9.94 3.44 13.23
N ASP A 128 9.62 4.27 12.28
CA ASP A 128 10.60 4.61 11.26
C ASP A 128 11.56 5.66 11.82
N HIS A 129 12.62 5.17 12.45
CA HIS A 129 13.70 6.04 12.89
C HIS A 129 14.40 6.63 11.67
N TYR A 130 14.74 7.91 11.70
CA TYR A 130 15.44 8.59 10.60
C TYR A 130 16.65 7.81 10.08
N TYR A 131 17.38 7.10 10.96
CA TYR A 131 18.51 6.29 10.51
C TYR A 131 18.09 5.11 9.61
N MET A 132 16.88 4.56 9.77
CA MET A 132 16.36 3.50 8.90
C MET A 132 15.99 4.06 7.53
N GLN A 133 15.37 5.24 7.47
CA GLN A 133 15.06 5.93 6.22
C GLN A 133 16.33 6.22 5.44
N ILE A 134 17.35 6.76 6.10
CA ILE A 134 18.66 7.02 5.51
C ILE A 134 19.29 5.72 5.00
N THR A 135 19.22 4.64 5.77
CA THR A 135 19.77 3.34 5.33
C THR A 135 19.09 2.85 4.05
N ARG A 136 17.76 2.99 3.96
CA ARG A 136 16.98 2.60 2.77
C ARG A 136 17.38 3.45 1.56
N ASP A 137 17.43 4.77 1.71
CA ASP A 137 17.81 5.67 0.64
C ASP A 137 19.23 5.39 0.13
N LEU A 138 20.17 5.11 1.04
CA LEU A 138 21.53 4.71 0.66
C LEU A 138 21.53 3.37 -0.11
N ILE A 139 20.71 2.40 0.30
CA ILE A 139 20.58 1.13 -0.43
C ILE A 139 19.99 1.35 -1.81
N ASP A 140 18.97 2.20 -1.94
CA ASP A 140 18.37 2.55 -3.23
C ASP A 140 19.39 3.24 -4.14
N LYS A 141 20.14 4.22 -3.64
CA LYS A 141 21.22 4.91 -4.38
C LYS A 141 22.32 3.95 -4.82
N ILE A 142 22.68 2.97 -3.98
CA ILE A 142 23.61 1.87 -4.34
C ILE A 142 23.00 1.01 -5.45
N GLY A 143 21.72 0.65 -5.32
CA GLY A 143 21.01 -0.16 -6.31
C GLY A 143 20.87 0.51 -7.67
N MET A 144 20.65 1.82 -7.69
CA MET A 144 20.59 2.63 -8.91
C MET A 144 21.98 2.92 -9.50
N GLY A 145 23.07 2.54 -8.81
CA GLY A 145 24.43 2.74 -9.26
C GLY A 145 24.99 4.15 -9.01
N GLU A 146 24.28 5.00 -8.25
CA GLU A 146 24.77 6.31 -7.83
C GLU A 146 26.02 6.18 -6.97
N TYR A 147 26.04 5.19 -6.08
CA TYR A 147 27.20 4.77 -5.33
C TYR A 147 27.69 3.40 -5.80
N ALA A 148 28.70 3.38 -6.64
CA ALA A 148 29.23 2.14 -7.21
C ALA A 148 29.93 1.27 -6.17
N ALA A 149 29.85 -0.04 -6.34
CA ALA A 149 30.58 -1.00 -5.51
C ALA A 149 32.09 -0.69 -5.48
N GLY A 150 32.68 -0.72 -4.31
CA GLY A 150 34.09 -0.40 -4.11
C GLY A 150 34.40 1.08 -3.91
N THR A 151 33.46 1.99 -4.12
CA THR A 151 33.62 3.43 -3.84
C THR A 151 33.30 3.74 -2.37
N PHE A 152 33.69 4.91 -1.91
CA PHE A 152 33.33 5.41 -0.58
C PHE A 152 32.09 6.27 -0.64
N LEU A 153 31.18 6.08 0.33
CA LEU A 153 30.07 6.98 0.57
C LEU A 153 30.58 8.38 1.00
N PRO A 154 29.77 9.44 0.85
CA PRO A 154 30.06 10.75 1.39
C PRO A 154 30.40 10.66 2.90
N THR A 155 31.17 11.63 3.41
CA THR A 155 31.52 11.67 4.83
C THR A 155 30.29 11.78 5.72
N GLU A 156 30.40 11.30 6.97
CA GLU A 156 29.30 11.40 7.95
C GLU A 156 28.75 12.82 8.09
N ALA A 157 29.63 13.81 8.05
CA ALA A 157 29.24 15.23 8.12
C ALA A 157 28.43 15.66 6.91
N LYS A 158 28.85 15.25 5.68
CA LYS A 158 28.15 15.59 4.45
C LYS A 158 26.79 14.88 4.37
N LEU A 159 26.72 13.63 4.77
CA LEU A 159 25.44 12.91 4.87
C LEU A 159 24.52 13.55 5.93
N ALA A 160 25.07 13.98 7.06
CA ALA A 160 24.28 14.66 8.10
C ALA A 160 23.67 15.97 7.59
N GLU A 161 24.41 16.73 6.79
CA GLU A 161 23.95 17.94 6.13
C GLU A 161 22.88 17.62 5.06
N GLU A 162 23.13 16.63 4.19
CA GLU A 162 22.22 16.20 3.12
C GLU A 162 20.86 15.76 3.65
N TYR A 163 20.85 14.94 4.71
CA TYR A 163 19.61 14.44 5.32
C TYR A 163 19.01 15.33 6.41
N GLY A 164 19.64 16.44 6.76
CA GLY A 164 19.16 17.35 7.80
C GLY A 164 19.10 16.72 9.20
N VAL A 165 20.04 15.81 9.53
CA VAL A 165 20.07 15.07 10.80
C VAL A 165 21.40 15.22 11.51
N CYS A 166 21.46 14.82 12.80
CA CYS A 166 22.73 14.80 13.52
C CYS A 166 23.64 13.63 13.07
N ILE A 167 24.95 13.79 13.20
CA ILE A 167 25.97 12.79 12.84
C ILE A 167 25.72 11.44 13.54
N ALA A 168 25.21 11.44 14.77
CA ALA A 168 24.89 10.21 15.49
C ALA A 168 23.79 9.38 14.79
N THR A 169 22.83 10.03 14.12
CA THR A 169 21.80 9.36 13.32
C THR A 169 22.41 8.75 12.05
N VAL A 170 23.32 9.47 11.38
CA VAL A 170 24.06 8.95 10.22
C VAL A 170 24.91 7.74 10.61
N ARG A 171 25.61 7.81 11.73
CA ARG A 171 26.42 6.65 12.22
C ARG A 171 25.56 5.41 12.44
N LYS A 172 24.36 5.57 13.00
CA LYS A 172 23.42 4.45 13.14
C LYS A 172 22.98 3.91 11.78
N ALA A 173 22.72 4.79 10.81
CA ALA A 173 22.38 4.37 9.45
C ALA A 173 23.52 3.60 8.79
N LEU A 174 24.74 4.10 8.87
CA LEU A 174 25.92 3.41 8.32
C LEU A 174 26.22 2.09 9.04
N ALA A 175 26.03 2.01 10.36
CA ALA A 175 26.13 0.76 11.10
C ALA A 175 25.10 -0.26 10.61
N MET A 176 23.85 0.14 10.40
CA MET A 176 22.82 -0.71 9.83
C MET A 176 23.15 -1.12 8.39
N LEU A 177 23.66 -0.20 7.56
CA LEU A 177 24.12 -0.48 6.20
C LEU A 177 25.21 -1.56 6.19
N ASN A 178 26.15 -1.48 7.14
CA ASN A 178 27.21 -2.50 7.32
C ASN A 178 26.61 -3.85 7.77
N GLU A 179 25.67 -3.84 8.72
CA GLU A 179 24.97 -5.07 9.16
C GLU A 179 24.23 -5.74 8.01
N LEU A 180 23.63 -4.94 7.13
CA LEU A 180 22.92 -5.39 5.94
C LEU A 180 23.87 -5.79 4.78
N GLY A 181 25.18 -5.59 4.94
CA GLY A 181 26.20 -6.03 3.99
C GLY A 181 26.39 -5.13 2.78
N PHE A 182 25.79 -3.93 2.75
CA PHE A 182 25.96 -2.95 1.68
C PHE A 182 27.12 -1.98 1.92
N GLY A 183 27.67 -1.98 3.12
CA GLY A 183 28.79 -1.12 3.50
C GLY A 183 29.84 -1.86 4.31
N GLN A 184 31.03 -1.29 4.33
CA GLN A 184 32.13 -1.65 5.23
C GLN A 184 32.80 -0.38 5.71
N THR A 185 32.66 -0.07 7.00
CA THR A 185 33.34 1.08 7.58
C THR A 185 34.82 0.76 7.79
N VAL A 186 35.68 1.58 7.15
CA VAL A 186 37.14 1.53 7.28
C VAL A 186 37.55 2.68 8.21
N ALA A 187 38.24 2.35 9.30
CA ALA A 187 38.67 3.34 10.29
C ALA A 187 39.45 4.48 9.63
N ALA A 188 39.17 5.70 10.02
CA ALA A 188 39.76 6.95 9.53
C ALA A 188 39.56 7.25 8.02
N THR A 189 38.87 6.38 7.26
CA THR A 189 38.69 6.56 5.81
C THR A 189 37.22 6.80 5.43
N GLY A 190 36.29 6.08 6.05
CA GLY A 190 34.86 6.21 5.76
C GLY A 190 34.18 4.86 5.53
N THR A 191 32.97 4.89 5.00
CA THR A 191 32.20 3.67 4.67
C THR A 191 32.32 3.38 3.18
N LYS A 192 32.87 2.23 2.85
CA LYS A 192 33.03 1.72 1.49
C LYS A 192 31.80 0.90 1.09
N VAL A 193 31.26 1.11 -0.09
CA VAL A 193 30.19 0.29 -0.66
C VAL A 193 30.72 -1.10 -0.98
N THR A 194 30.03 -2.13 -0.51
CA THR A 194 30.40 -3.53 -0.72
C THR A 194 29.40 -4.25 -1.60
N VAL A 195 29.88 -5.23 -2.38
CA VAL A 195 29.00 -6.21 -3.02
C VAL A 195 28.66 -7.28 -1.99
N GLN A 196 27.41 -7.62 -1.85
CA GLN A 196 26.98 -8.66 -0.93
C GLN A 196 27.49 -10.04 -1.39
N ASP A 197 28.03 -10.79 -0.47
CA ASP A 197 28.33 -12.21 -0.65
C ASP A 197 27.25 -13.09 0.01
N GLN A 198 27.20 -14.37 -0.34
CA GLN A 198 26.23 -15.31 0.24
C GLN A 198 26.31 -15.41 1.78
N ARG A 199 27.48 -15.13 2.38
CA ARG A 199 27.64 -15.14 3.83
C ARG A 199 27.06 -13.90 4.49
N ALA A 200 27.12 -12.75 3.82
CA ALA A 200 26.47 -11.52 4.25
C ALA A 200 24.94 -11.71 4.26
N VAL A 201 24.38 -12.31 3.20
CA VAL A 201 22.95 -12.66 3.10
C VAL A 201 22.49 -13.50 4.29
N MET A 202 23.22 -14.56 4.63
CA MET A 202 22.85 -15.46 5.73
C MET A 202 22.90 -14.79 7.11
N ARG A 203 23.74 -13.77 7.29
CA ARG A 203 23.75 -12.94 8.52
C ARG A 203 22.55 -12.03 8.59
N VAL A 204 22.22 -11.40 7.47
CA VAL A 204 21.10 -10.46 7.35
C VAL A 204 19.75 -11.14 7.62
N ILE A 205 19.51 -12.33 7.06
CA ILE A 205 18.28 -13.11 7.28
C ILE A 205 18.02 -13.39 8.77
N LYS A 206 19.07 -13.46 9.60
CA LYS A 206 18.94 -13.65 11.05
C LYS A 206 18.60 -12.37 11.81
N ASN A 207 18.79 -11.19 11.20
CA ASN A 207 18.51 -9.91 11.84
C ASN A 207 17.00 -9.72 12.04
N LYS A 208 16.59 -9.33 13.26
CA LYS A 208 15.17 -9.11 13.62
C LYS A 208 14.54 -7.99 12.80
N THR A 209 15.26 -6.89 12.58
CA THR A 209 14.80 -5.75 11.80
C THR A 209 14.55 -6.16 10.36
N PHE A 210 15.47 -6.88 9.75
CA PHE A 210 15.30 -7.41 8.40
C PHE A 210 14.05 -8.28 8.24
N LYS A 211 13.80 -9.18 9.20
CA LYS A 211 12.59 -10.01 9.18
C LYS A 211 11.30 -9.17 9.22
N GLN A 212 11.31 -8.11 10.03
CA GLN A 212 10.16 -7.20 10.11
C GLN A 212 9.96 -6.40 8.82
N ASP A 213 11.04 -5.91 8.23
CA ASP A 213 10.97 -5.17 6.97
C ASP A 213 10.58 -6.08 5.80
N THR A 214 11.08 -7.32 5.78
CA THR A 214 10.63 -8.35 4.82
C THR A 214 9.13 -8.62 4.94
N LEU A 215 8.63 -8.77 6.16
CA LEU A 215 7.19 -8.98 6.38
C LEU A 215 6.37 -7.79 5.89
N ARG A 216 6.82 -6.55 6.13
CA ARG A 216 6.16 -5.33 5.65
C ARG A 216 6.18 -5.25 4.13
N TYR A 217 7.32 -5.51 3.51
CA TYR A 217 7.46 -5.56 2.06
C TYR A 217 6.50 -6.57 1.43
N LEU A 218 6.46 -7.81 1.94
CA LEU A 218 5.54 -8.83 1.47
C LEU A 218 4.07 -8.44 1.70
N SER A 219 3.79 -7.79 2.84
CA SER A 219 2.45 -7.25 3.13
C SER A 219 2.06 -6.15 2.15
N GLY A 220 3.00 -5.27 1.79
CA GLY A 220 2.82 -4.24 0.79
C GLY A 220 2.58 -4.81 -0.60
N LEU A 221 3.34 -5.83 -1.02
CA LEU A 221 3.13 -6.54 -2.29
C LEU A 221 1.72 -7.15 -2.37
N GLN A 222 1.28 -7.83 -1.32
CA GLN A 222 -0.06 -8.41 -1.26
C GLN A 222 -1.15 -7.34 -1.34
N LEU A 223 -1.00 -6.23 -0.61
CA LEU A 223 -1.95 -5.13 -0.66
C LEU A 223 -1.98 -4.48 -2.04
N MET A 224 -0.80 -4.24 -2.63
CA MET A 224 -0.70 -3.68 -3.98
C MET A 224 -1.36 -4.63 -5.01
N ALA A 225 -1.12 -5.93 -4.93
CA ALA A 225 -1.73 -6.92 -5.82
C ALA A 225 -3.27 -6.93 -5.78
N LEU A 226 -3.85 -6.63 -4.61
CA LEU A 226 -5.30 -6.53 -4.45
C LEU A 226 -5.87 -5.20 -4.98
N ALA A 227 -5.13 -4.10 -4.81
CA ALA A 227 -5.65 -2.75 -5.06
C ALA A 227 -5.29 -2.20 -6.45
N ILE A 228 -4.20 -2.66 -7.08
CA ILE A 228 -3.64 -1.98 -8.26
C ILE A 228 -4.52 -2.08 -9.50
N GLN A 229 -5.18 -3.20 -9.74
CA GLN A 229 -6.02 -3.37 -10.92
C GLN A 229 -7.22 -2.39 -10.92
N PRO A 230 -8.09 -2.35 -9.90
CA PRO A 230 -9.18 -1.38 -9.87
C PRO A 230 -8.68 0.06 -9.82
N ALA A 231 -7.55 0.33 -9.16
CA ALA A 231 -6.95 1.65 -9.10
C ALA A 231 -6.43 2.11 -10.46
N ALA A 232 -5.82 1.22 -11.24
CA ALA A 232 -5.30 1.53 -12.57
C ALA A 232 -6.44 1.83 -13.56
N LEU A 233 -7.55 1.09 -13.48
CA LEU A 233 -8.74 1.37 -14.29
C LEU A 233 -9.31 2.76 -13.97
N LEU A 234 -9.53 3.08 -12.69
CA LEU A 234 -10.04 4.40 -12.28
C LEU A 234 -9.10 5.53 -12.70
N ALA A 235 -7.79 5.35 -12.56
CA ALA A 235 -6.81 6.34 -12.97
C ALA A 235 -6.78 6.52 -14.49
N TYR A 236 -6.82 5.42 -15.24
CA TYR A 236 -6.84 5.45 -16.69
C TYR A 236 -8.10 6.15 -17.24
N ASP A 237 -9.27 5.89 -16.66
CA ASP A 237 -10.53 6.56 -17.01
C ASP A 237 -10.48 8.07 -16.72
N ALA A 238 -9.77 8.47 -15.65
CA ALA A 238 -9.58 9.88 -15.29
C ALA A 238 -8.58 10.63 -16.22
N MET A 239 -7.77 9.91 -17.01
CA MET A 239 -6.84 10.52 -17.95
C MET A 239 -7.53 11.01 -19.21
N ASP A 240 -7.11 12.18 -19.71
CA ASP A 240 -7.46 12.60 -21.06
C ASP A 240 -6.65 11.84 -22.13
N GLY A 241 -7.11 11.93 -23.39
CA GLY A 241 -6.44 11.25 -24.50
C GLY A 241 -4.99 11.70 -24.74
N ALA A 242 -4.60 12.90 -24.32
CA ALA A 242 -3.21 13.38 -24.43
C ALA A 242 -2.31 12.70 -23.39
N ALA A 243 -2.77 12.62 -22.13
CA ALA A 243 -2.07 11.93 -21.06
C ALA A 243 -1.88 10.43 -21.36
N ARG A 244 -2.94 9.73 -21.82
CA ARG A 244 -2.87 8.32 -22.24
C ARG A 244 -1.83 8.09 -23.33
N ARG A 245 -1.79 8.96 -24.38
CA ARG A 245 -0.80 8.85 -25.46
C ARG A 245 0.62 9.17 -24.97
N ARG A 246 0.79 10.14 -24.06
CA ARG A 246 2.08 10.46 -23.46
C ARG A 246 2.61 9.28 -22.69
N LEU A 247 1.81 8.71 -21.78
CA LEU A 247 2.17 7.53 -20.99
C LEU A 247 2.62 6.37 -21.88
N GLY A 248 1.88 6.06 -22.94
CA GLY A 248 2.23 4.98 -23.88
C GLY A 248 3.55 5.20 -24.60
N ARG A 249 3.91 6.44 -24.92
CA ARG A 249 5.24 6.76 -25.50
C ARG A 249 6.35 6.61 -24.49
N GLU A 250 6.16 7.14 -23.28
CA GLU A 250 7.16 7.13 -22.22
C GLU A 250 7.45 5.69 -21.74
N LEU A 251 6.43 4.85 -21.58
CA LEU A 251 6.59 3.43 -21.22
C LEU A 251 7.43 2.66 -22.24
N ARG A 252 7.22 2.90 -23.54
CA ARG A 252 7.97 2.22 -24.63
C ARG A 252 9.36 2.80 -24.86
N ALA A 253 9.60 4.05 -24.48
CA ALA A 253 10.89 4.73 -24.62
C ALA A 253 11.75 4.64 -23.36
N SER A 254 11.21 4.14 -22.24
CA SER A 254 11.89 4.11 -20.95
C SER A 254 13.15 3.23 -21.01
N ALA A 255 14.27 3.81 -20.59
CA ALA A 255 15.51 3.06 -20.34
C ALA A 255 15.49 2.37 -18.95
N GLY A 256 14.51 2.69 -18.12
CA GLY A 256 14.29 2.13 -16.78
C GLY A 256 13.20 1.06 -16.77
N ILE A 257 12.71 0.75 -15.57
CA ILE A 257 11.63 -0.23 -15.37
C ILE A 257 10.28 0.46 -15.61
N PRO A 258 9.51 0.09 -16.66
CA PRO A 258 8.22 0.72 -16.98
C PRO A 258 7.18 0.62 -15.85
N LEU A 259 7.32 -0.35 -14.96
CA LEU A 259 6.42 -0.52 -13.81
C LEU A 259 6.38 0.72 -12.92
N GLU A 260 7.54 1.33 -12.64
CA GLU A 260 7.61 2.51 -11.77
C GLU A 260 6.85 3.68 -12.37
N LEU A 261 7.06 3.93 -13.67
CA LEU A 261 6.34 4.98 -14.40
C LEU A 261 4.83 4.72 -14.42
N LEU A 262 4.43 3.46 -14.62
CA LEU A 262 3.01 3.08 -14.59
C LEU A 262 2.39 3.31 -13.21
N LEU A 263 3.07 2.90 -12.13
CA LEU A 263 2.61 3.12 -10.76
C LEU A 263 2.51 4.60 -10.40
N GLN A 264 3.51 5.41 -10.79
CA GLN A 264 3.50 6.86 -10.59
C GLN A 264 2.29 7.49 -11.30
N CYS A 265 2.04 7.10 -12.54
CA CYS A 265 0.89 7.59 -13.31
C CYS A 265 -0.44 7.19 -12.67
N VAL A 266 -0.57 5.94 -12.21
CA VAL A 266 -1.78 5.49 -11.48
C VAL A 266 -2.00 6.34 -10.22
N MET A 267 -0.95 6.63 -9.46
CA MET A 267 -1.08 7.46 -8.24
C MET A 267 -1.36 8.93 -8.55
N GLU A 268 -0.85 9.47 -9.66
CA GLU A 268 -1.07 10.85 -10.07
C GLU A 268 -2.52 11.08 -10.49
N PHE A 269 -3.06 10.20 -11.34
CA PHE A 269 -4.41 10.32 -11.91
C PHE A 269 -5.51 9.65 -11.08
N GLN A 270 -5.18 9.08 -9.91
CA GLN A 270 -6.18 8.46 -9.04
C GLN A 270 -7.20 9.49 -8.54
N PRO A 271 -8.50 9.37 -8.91
CA PRO A 271 -9.51 10.34 -8.51
C PRO A 271 -9.92 10.24 -7.02
N LEU A 272 -9.76 9.06 -6.41
CA LEU A 272 -10.13 8.81 -5.02
C LEU A 272 -8.95 9.11 -4.09
N GLU A 273 -9.01 10.24 -3.37
CA GLU A 273 -7.94 10.69 -2.48
C GLU A 273 -7.52 9.66 -1.42
N PRO A 274 -8.43 8.95 -0.74
CA PRO A 274 -8.03 7.90 0.18
C PRO A 274 -7.24 6.77 -0.50
N LEU A 275 -7.67 6.35 -1.69
CA LEU A 275 -6.99 5.30 -2.45
C LEU A 275 -5.62 5.76 -2.93
N ARG A 276 -5.50 7.01 -3.36
CA ARG A 276 -4.22 7.64 -3.73
C ARG A 276 -3.24 7.61 -2.56
N THR A 277 -3.70 7.99 -1.36
CA THR A 277 -2.90 7.95 -0.12
C THR A 277 -2.45 6.53 0.20
N ILE A 278 -3.35 5.54 0.13
CA ILE A 278 -3.04 4.13 0.37
C ILE A 278 -1.99 3.62 -0.61
N LEU A 279 -2.15 3.90 -1.89
CA LEU A 279 -1.19 3.47 -2.92
C LEU A 279 0.19 4.10 -2.72
N LYS A 280 0.26 5.42 -2.46
CA LYS A 280 1.51 6.13 -2.20
C LYS A 280 2.24 5.56 -0.99
N GLU A 281 1.53 5.34 0.12
CA GLU A 281 2.13 4.79 1.33
C GLU A 281 2.56 3.32 1.14
N THR A 282 1.76 2.53 0.44
CA THR A 282 2.13 1.14 0.11
C THR A 282 3.34 1.10 -0.81
N ASN A 283 3.41 1.99 -1.81
CA ASN A 283 4.53 2.07 -2.75
C ASN A 283 5.86 2.37 -2.04
N LYS A 284 5.86 3.18 -0.98
CA LYS A 284 7.08 3.40 -0.17
C LYS A 284 7.67 2.10 0.37
N LEU A 285 6.83 1.13 0.75
CA LEU A 285 7.29 -0.17 1.21
C LEU A 285 7.88 -1.02 0.08
N LEU A 286 7.45 -0.79 -1.17
CA LEU A 286 7.92 -1.56 -2.32
C LEU A 286 9.33 -1.16 -2.78
N HIS A 287 9.84 0.00 -2.37
CA HIS A 287 11.24 0.38 -2.59
C HIS A 287 12.23 -0.65 -2.01
N TRP A 288 11.84 -1.39 -0.96
CA TRP A 288 12.59 -2.55 -0.48
C TRP A 288 12.79 -3.66 -1.53
N GLY A 289 12.04 -3.63 -2.63
CA GLY A 289 12.22 -4.55 -3.75
C GLY A 289 13.63 -4.52 -4.32
N TYR A 290 14.28 -3.36 -4.34
CA TYR A 290 15.69 -3.24 -4.76
C TYR A 290 16.61 -4.09 -3.88
N TYR A 291 16.37 -4.09 -2.56
CA TYR A 291 17.12 -4.91 -1.62
C TYR A 291 17.09 -6.40 -1.99
N PHE A 292 15.90 -6.91 -2.37
CA PHE A 292 15.74 -8.31 -2.77
C PHE A 292 16.23 -8.59 -4.20
N ALA A 293 16.26 -7.57 -5.07
CA ALA A 293 16.77 -7.70 -6.43
C ALA A 293 18.28 -7.99 -6.48
N PHE A 294 19.05 -7.56 -5.48
CA PHE A 294 20.49 -7.91 -5.37
C PHE A 294 20.73 -9.40 -5.17
N TYR A 295 19.72 -10.16 -4.76
CA TYR A 295 19.81 -11.61 -4.57
C TYR A 295 19.27 -12.40 -5.76
N SER A 296 18.69 -11.75 -6.76
CA SER A 296 18.19 -12.41 -7.96
C SER A 296 19.32 -12.53 -9.01
N GLU A 297 19.58 -13.73 -9.47
CA GLU A 297 20.53 -13.96 -10.54
C GLU A 297 19.94 -13.48 -11.88
N GLY A 298 20.42 -12.31 -12.37
CA GLY A 298 20.43 -12.01 -13.77
C GLY A 298 19.40 -11.05 -14.36
N PRO A 299 19.65 -10.60 -15.58
CA PRO A 299 18.84 -9.62 -16.33
C PRO A 299 17.44 -10.13 -16.72
N ALA A 300 17.20 -11.43 -16.68
CA ALA A 300 15.93 -12.05 -17.05
C ALA A 300 14.73 -11.55 -16.21
N SER A 301 14.96 -11.18 -14.94
CA SER A 301 13.88 -10.65 -14.08
C SER A 301 13.45 -9.25 -14.49
N ALA A 302 14.39 -8.40 -14.91
CA ALA A 302 14.10 -7.03 -15.34
C ALA A 302 13.37 -7.04 -16.70
N GLU A 303 13.78 -7.90 -17.62
CA GLU A 303 13.11 -8.08 -18.92
C GLU A 303 11.69 -8.58 -18.74
N LEU A 304 11.47 -9.59 -17.87
CA LEU A 304 10.14 -10.10 -17.57
C LEU A 304 9.25 -9.02 -16.96
N LEU A 305 9.77 -8.23 -16.01
CA LEU A 305 9.03 -7.15 -15.37
C LEU A 305 8.67 -6.04 -16.38
N THR A 306 9.60 -5.71 -17.27
CA THR A 306 9.36 -4.77 -18.37
C THR A 306 8.23 -5.27 -19.28
N GLN A 307 8.30 -6.51 -19.72
CA GLN A 307 7.26 -7.09 -20.59
C GLN A 307 5.89 -7.10 -19.88
N LYS A 308 5.83 -7.53 -18.62
CA LYS A 308 4.58 -7.54 -17.85
C LYS A 308 3.99 -6.17 -17.64
N SER A 309 4.81 -5.14 -17.48
CA SER A 309 4.36 -3.75 -17.34
C SER A 309 3.74 -3.23 -18.65
N LEU A 310 4.33 -3.55 -19.79
CA LEU A 310 3.78 -3.21 -21.11
C LEU A 310 2.49 -3.99 -21.38
N ASP A 311 2.45 -5.29 -21.07
CA ASP A 311 1.24 -6.11 -21.20
C ASP A 311 0.08 -5.52 -20.37
N ALA A 312 0.35 -5.07 -19.13
CA ALA A 312 -0.65 -4.46 -18.28
C ALA A 312 -1.18 -3.13 -18.87
N PHE A 313 -0.30 -2.30 -19.43
CA PHE A 313 -0.71 -1.06 -20.10
C PHE A 313 -1.54 -1.36 -21.37
N ASP A 314 -1.15 -2.33 -22.17
CA ASP A 314 -1.90 -2.73 -23.36
C ASP A 314 -3.28 -3.31 -23.01
N CYS A 315 -3.42 -3.95 -21.85
CA CYS A 315 -4.72 -4.39 -21.33
C CYS A 315 -5.61 -3.20 -20.92
N LEU A 316 -5.05 -2.15 -20.31
CA LEU A 316 -5.80 -0.93 -19.99
C LEU A 316 -6.34 -0.25 -21.26
N GLN A 317 -5.55 -0.23 -22.34
CA GLN A 317 -5.97 0.35 -23.63
C GLN A 317 -7.10 -0.43 -24.31
N LYS A 318 -7.20 -1.74 -24.07
CA LYS A 318 -8.22 -2.62 -24.71
C LYS A 318 -9.58 -2.57 -24.00
N ASN A 319 -9.64 -2.04 -22.80
CA ASN A 319 -10.89 -1.87 -22.04
C ASN A 319 -11.61 -0.54 -22.36
N ASP A 320 -11.08 0.24 -23.32
CA ASP A 320 -11.79 1.32 -24.01
C ASP A 320 -12.60 0.72 -25.17
#